data_0d5ca653d5d37a23c8a68194df770292
#
_entry.id   0d5ca653d5d37a23c8a68194df770292
#
_cell.length_a   1.000
_cell.length_b   1.000
_cell.length_c   1.000
_cell.angle_alpha   90.00
_cell.angle_beta   90.00
_cell.angle_gamma   90.00
#
_symmetry.space_group_name_H-M   'P 1'
#
loop_
_entity.id
_entity.type
_entity.pdbx_description
1 polymer ?
#
loop_
_entity_poly.entity_id
_entity_poly.type
_entity_poly.pdbx_seq_one_letter_code
_entity_poly.pdbx_strand_id
1 'polypeptide(L)'
;MKNFEKYERQYFMPPEVTYDWVKKEYIDQPPIWCSVDLRDGNQALIEPMSLDEKLEFFELLVKVGFKEIEVGFPAASETEYNFMRALIERNMIPDDVTVQVLTQAREHIIKRTFEAVKGAPHAVIHLYNSTSVAQRDQVFKKDKEQIKKIAIDGAELLKKLADETEGNFTFEYSPESFSGTEVDYAVEVCNAVLDVWKPQADNKAIINIPTTVENAMPHVFASQLEYVHKHLAYRENVILSLHPHNDRGCGVATAELGILAGADRIEGTLFGNGERTGNVDIITLGMNMFSHGVDPKLDFSNM
;
A
#
# COMPACT_ATOMS: atom_id res chain seq x y z
N MET A 1 35.75 -0.77 4.45
CA MET A 1 34.94 -1.71 3.63
C MET A 1 35.45 -1.65 2.20
N LYS A 2 35.46 -2.78 1.49
CA LYS A 2 35.85 -2.86 0.07
C LYS A 2 34.61 -2.99 -0.80
N ASN A 3 34.72 -2.66 -2.08
CA ASN A 3 33.69 -2.85 -3.09
C ASN A 3 32.46 -1.89 -2.99
N PHE A 4 32.59 -0.74 -2.35
CA PHE A 4 31.51 0.27 -2.33
C PHE A 4 31.29 0.87 -3.73
N GLU A 5 32.31 0.84 -4.59
CA GLU A 5 32.28 1.33 -5.97
C GLU A 5 31.34 0.53 -6.90
N LYS A 6 30.86 -0.65 -6.44
CA LYS A 6 29.86 -1.45 -7.17
C LYS A 6 28.45 -0.89 -7.07
N TYR A 7 28.21 0.02 -6.12
CA TYR A 7 26.89 0.55 -5.84
C TYR A 7 26.74 1.94 -6.41
N GLU A 8 25.67 2.14 -7.15
CA GLU A 8 25.27 3.42 -7.71
C GLU A 8 23.93 3.86 -7.11
N ARG A 9 23.59 5.14 -7.26
CA ARG A 9 22.27 5.64 -6.89
C ARG A 9 21.22 5.06 -7.84
N GLN A 10 20.17 4.45 -7.30
CA GLN A 10 19.14 3.74 -8.07
C GLN A 10 17.76 4.41 -7.93
N TYR A 11 17.72 5.66 -7.48
CA TYR A 11 16.49 6.43 -7.37
C TYR A 11 16.48 7.60 -8.34
N PHE A 12 15.29 8.07 -8.66
CA PHE A 12 15.07 9.20 -9.55
C PHE A 12 14.59 10.42 -8.75
N MET A 13 15.18 11.58 -9.01
CA MET A 13 14.61 12.84 -8.53
C MET A 13 13.37 13.17 -9.36
N PRO A 14 12.35 13.79 -8.77
CA PRO A 14 11.22 14.28 -9.54
C PRO A 14 11.67 15.38 -10.52
N PRO A 15 10.95 15.59 -11.65
CA PRO A 15 11.29 16.62 -12.62
C PRO A 15 11.34 18.04 -12.02
N GLU A 16 10.53 18.30 -10.99
CA GLU A 16 10.57 19.54 -10.21
C GLU A 16 10.41 19.26 -8.72
N VAL A 17 10.94 20.14 -7.90
CA VAL A 17 10.82 20.09 -6.44
C VAL A 17 10.34 21.44 -5.93
N THR A 18 9.35 21.44 -5.05
CA THR A 18 8.75 22.66 -4.49
C THR A 18 9.00 22.84 -3.01
N TYR A 19 9.36 21.77 -2.31
CA TYR A 19 9.68 21.74 -0.88
C TYR A 19 8.59 22.36 0.03
N ASP A 20 7.31 22.25 -0.34
CA ASP A 20 6.22 22.78 0.49
C ASP A 20 6.06 21.96 1.79
N TRP A 21 6.41 20.69 1.77
CA TRP A 21 6.40 19.82 2.94
C TRP A 21 7.32 20.32 4.06
N VAL A 22 8.44 20.99 3.74
CA VAL A 22 9.39 21.57 4.71
C VAL A 22 8.76 22.69 5.54
N LYS A 23 7.70 23.33 5.06
CA LYS A 23 7.02 24.43 5.73
C LYS A 23 6.09 23.98 6.86
N LYS A 24 5.76 22.69 6.91
CA LYS A 24 4.94 22.09 7.96
C LYS A 24 5.83 21.65 9.11
N GLU A 25 5.52 22.07 10.32
CA GLU A 25 6.35 21.81 11.50
C GLU A 25 6.12 20.42 12.08
N TYR A 26 4.89 19.89 11.98
CA TYR A 26 4.50 18.60 12.55
C TYR A 26 3.25 18.05 11.84
N ILE A 27 2.94 16.80 12.12
CA ILE A 27 1.71 16.14 11.67
C ILE A 27 0.61 16.50 12.65
N ASP A 28 -0.43 17.19 12.18
CA ASP A 28 -1.50 17.76 13.01
C ASP A 28 -2.74 16.85 13.15
N GLN A 29 -2.81 15.79 12.37
CA GLN A 29 -3.86 14.78 12.43
C GLN A 29 -3.33 13.40 11.98
N PRO A 30 -3.89 12.30 12.51
CA PRO A 30 -3.46 10.97 12.13
C PRO A 30 -3.85 10.67 10.68
N PRO A 31 -3.04 9.87 9.95
CA PRO A 31 -3.44 9.33 8.67
C PRO A 31 -4.51 8.24 8.84
N ILE A 32 -5.09 7.81 7.73
CA ILE A 32 -5.79 6.53 7.67
C ILE A 32 -4.74 5.42 7.86
N TRP A 33 -4.97 4.53 8.82
CA TRP A 33 -4.07 3.42 9.11
C TRP A 33 -4.54 2.14 8.44
N CYS A 34 -3.66 1.50 7.67
CA CYS A 34 -3.87 0.14 7.19
C CYS A 34 -2.80 -0.79 7.76
N SER A 35 -3.22 -1.82 8.51
CA SER A 35 -2.31 -2.88 8.91
C SER A 35 -2.06 -3.81 7.74
N VAL A 36 -0.78 -4.09 7.46
CA VAL A 36 -0.35 -5.12 6.50
C VAL A 36 0.32 -6.31 7.20
N ASP A 37 0.13 -6.45 8.51
CA ASP A 37 0.70 -7.53 9.32
C ASP A 37 0.32 -8.91 8.79
N LEU A 38 -0.95 -9.12 8.42
CA LEU A 38 -1.49 -10.40 7.97
C LEU A 38 -1.14 -10.74 6.52
N ARG A 39 -0.63 -9.79 5.73
CA ARG A 39 -0.14 -10.03 4.37
C ARG A 39 1.38 -9.90 4.32
N ASP A 40 1.92 -8.70 4.33
CA ASP A 40 3.34 -8.41 4.13
C ASP A 40 4.18 -8.87 5.34
N GLY A 41 3.67 -8.62 6.55
CA GLY A 41 4.27 -9.11 7.78
C GLY A 41 4.29 -10.64 7.84
N ASN A 42 3.17 -11.29 7.53
CA ASN A 42 3.07 -12.75 7.52
C ASN A 42 3.95 -13.40 6.43
N GLN A 43 4.04 -12.76 5.26
CA GLN A 43 4.88 -13.22 4.15
C GLN A 43 6.36 -13.30 4.51
N ALA A 44 6.80 -12.48 5.46
CA ALA A 44 8.19 -12.42 5.93
C ALA A 44 8.54 -13.49 6.97
N LEU A 45 7.56 -14.18 7.54
CA LEU A 45 7.78 -15.20 8.56
C LEU A 45 8.38 -16.47 7.93
N ILE A 46 9.31 -17.11 8.65
CA ILE A 46 9.89 -18.41 8.25
C ILE A 46 8.79 -19.47 8.18
N GLU A 47 7.91 -19.48 9.17
CA GLU A 47 6.69 -20.28 9.22
C GLU A 47 5.50 -19.30 9.19
N PRO A 48 4.81 -19.15 8.05
CA PRO A 48 3.63 -18.31 7.96
C PRO A 48 2.53 -18.76 8.92
N MET A 49 1.75 -17.81 9.41
CA MET A 49 0.64 -18.09 10.32
C MET A 49 -0.36 -19.08 9.75
N SER A 50 -0.82 -20.00 10.58
CA SER A 50 -1.97 -20.87 10.31
C SER A 50 -3.26 -20.04 10.20
N LEU A 51 -4.33 -20.68 9.73
CA LEU A 51 -5.64 -20.05 9.66
C LEU A 51 -6.10 -19.52 11.02
N ASP A 52 -5.95 -20.32 12.09
CA ASP A 52 -6.42 -19.95 13.42
C ASP A 52 -5.60 -18.78 14.00
N GLU A 53 -4.29 -18.79 13.83
CA GLU A 53 -3.42 -17.67 14.24
C GLU A 53 -3.77 -16.38 13.49
N LYS A 54 -4.06 -16.45 12.19
CA LYS A 54 -4.50 -15.29 11.41
C LYS A 54 -5.84 -14.74 11.91
N LEU A 55 -6.79 -15.60 12.27
CA LEU A 55 -8.09 -15.18 12.80
C LEU A 55 -7.92 -14.48 14.16
N GLU A 56 -7.11 -15.02 15.05
CA GLU A 56 -6.80 -14.42 16.35
C GLU A 56 -6.10 -13.06 16.18
N PHE A 57 -5.13 -12.99 15.26
CA PHE A 57 -4.40 -11.74 15.01
C PHE A 57 -5.29 -10.68 14.35
N PHE A 58 -6.22 -11.07 13.47
CA PHE A 58 -7.22 -10.16 12.93
C PHE A 58 -8.07 -9.52 14.04
N GLU A 59 -8.56 -10.31 15.01
CA GLU A 59 -9.29 -9.77 16.16
C GLU A 59 -8.45 -8.82 17.00
N LEU A 60 -7.16 -9.09 17.16
CA LEU A 60 -6.23 -8.18 17.85
C LEU A 60 -6.12 -6.85 17.11
N LEU A 61 -5.93 -6.85 15.80
CA LEU A 61 -5.83 -5.63 14.99
C LEU A 61 -7.12 -4.78 15.09
N VAL A 62 -8.28 -5.43 15.06
CA VAL A 62 -9.57 -4.76 15.27
C VAL A 62 -9.64 -4.13 16.67
N LYS A 63 -9.17 -4.82 17.73
CA LYS A 63 -9.12 -4.30 19.11
C LYS A 63 -8.17 -3.11 19.25
N VAL A 64 -7.04 -3.12 18.55
CA VAL A 64 -6.09 -1.99 18.51
C VAL A 64 -6.73 -0.75 17.86
N GLY A 65 -7.74 -0.94 17.02
CA GLY A 65 -8.51 0.15 16.42
C GLY A 65 -8.28 0.35 14.92
N PHE A 66 -7.58 -0.57 14.24
CA PHE A 66 -7.45 -0.50 12.79
C PHE A 66 -8.82 -0.57 12.10
N LYS A 67 -9.02 0.31 11.12
CA LYS A 67 -10.22 0.36 10.28
C LYS A 67 -9.99 -0.17 8.88
N GLU A 68 -8.72 -0.32 8.50
CA GLU A 68 -8.32 -0.99 7.26
C GLU A 68 -7.25 -2.03 7.58
N ILE A 69 -7.42 -3.25 7.08
CA ILE A 69 -6.53 -4.39 7.34
C ILE A 69 -6.32 -5.18 6.06
N GLU A 70 -5.08 -5.22 5.57
CA GLU A 70 -4.71 -6.07 4.44
C GLU A 70 -4.54 -7.51 4.93
N VAL A 71 -5.53 -8.33 4.65
CA VAL A 71 -5.66 -9.67 5.23
C VAL A 71 -4.88 -10.74 4.49
N GLY A 72 -4.50 -10.50 3.22
CA GLY A 72 -3.70 -11.47 2.50
C GLY A 72 -3.69 -11.30 0.98
N PHE A 73 -3.17 -12.35 0.32
CA PHE A 73 -3.15 -12.50 -1.13
C PHE A 73 -3.90 -13.78 -1.50
N PRO A 74 -5.23 -13.74 -1.63
CA PRO A 74 -6.06 -14.94 -1.74
C PRO A 74 -5.72 -15.90 -2.89
N ALA A 75 -5.14 -15.35 -3.97
CA ALA A 75 -4.71 -16.18 -5.11
C ALA A 75 -3.33 -16.84 -4.92
N ALA A 76 -2.59 -16.51 -3.87
CA ALA A 76 -1.25 -17.06 -3.65
C ALA A 76 -1.25 -18.45 -3.04
N SER A 77 -2.23 -18.78 -2.18
CA SER A 77 -2.34 -20.09 -1.55
C SER A 77 -3.76 -20.41 -1.07
N GLU A 78 -4.04 -21.68 -0.80
CA GLU A 78 -5.32 -22.10 -0.21
C GLU A 78 -5.51 -21.56 1.20
N THR A 79 -4.46 -21.39 2.00
CA THR A 79 -4.53 -20.77 3.34
C THR A 79 -5.01 -19.34 3.24
N GLU A 80 -4.45 -18.54 2.33
CA GLU A 80 -4.84 -17.16 2.10
C GLU A 80 -6.29 -17.06 1.61
N TYR A 81 -6.69 -17.92 0.70
CA TYR A 81 -8.06 -17.99 0.21
C TYR A 81 -9.04 -18.36 1.34
N ASN A 82 -8.74 -19.42 2.08
CA ASN A 82 -9.60 -19.90 3.16
C ASN A 82 -9.71 -18.91 4.32
N PHE A 83 -8.65 -18.16 4.59
CA PHE A 83 -8.68 -17.10 5.60
C PHE A 83 -9.67 -15.98 5.21
N MET A 84 -9.59 -15.47 3.99
CA MET A 84 -10.55 -14.46 3.50
C MET A 84 -11.99 -15.00 3.55
N ARG A 85 -12.22 -16.25 3.13
CA ARG A 85 -13.54 -16.90 3.22
C ARG A 85 -14.02 -17.04 4.66
N ALA A 86 -13.13 -17.45 5.57
CA ALA A 86 -13.48 -17.61 6.98
C ALA A 86 -13.90 -16.29 7.63
N LEU A 87 -13.23 -15.18 7.33
CA LEU A 87 -13.62 -13.85 7.81
C LEU A 87 -15.05 -13.49 7.40
N ILE A 88 -15.42 -13.78 6.14
CA ILE A 88 -16.76 -13.50 5.61
C ILE A 88 -17.80 -14.48 6.19
N GLU A 89 -17.55 -15.78 6.06
CA GLU A 89 -18.53 -16.84 6.39
C GLU A 89 -18.80 -16.94 7.90
N ARG A 90 -17.81 -16.57 8.74
CA ARG A 90 -17.97 -16.51 10.21
C ARG A 90 -18.43 -15.13 10.71
N ASN A 91 -18.69 -14.19 9.79
CA ASN A 91 -19.11 -12.81 10.10
C ASN A 91 -18.17 -12.11 11.09
N MET A 92 -16.85 -12.21 10.84
CA MET A 92 -15.82 -11.66 11.73
C MET A 92 -15.44 -10.23 11.41
N ILE A 93 -15.85 -9.69 10.25
CA ILE A 93 -15.51 -8.33 9.79
C ILE A 93 -16.54 -7.35 10.41
N PRO A 94 -16.13 -6.45 11.34
CA PRO A 94 -17.04 -5.43 11.87
C PRO A 94 -17.51 -4.46 10.77
N ASP A 95 -18.69 -3.85 10.95
CA ASP A 95 -19.29 -2.94 9.98
C ASP A 95 -18.43 -1.71 9.66
N ASP A 96 -17.55 -1.31 10.58
CA ASP A 96 -16.65 -0.16 10.48
C ASP A 96 -15.21 -0.54 10.09
N VAL A 97 -14.98 -1.81 9.70
CA VAL A 97 -13.68 -2.33 9.26
C VAL A 97 -13.76 -2.73 7.79
N THR A 98 -12.81 -2.25 7.02
CA THR A 98 -12.60 -2.63 5.63
C THR A 98 -11.43 -3.61 5.53
N VAL A 99 -11.65 -4.75 4.89
CA VAL A 99 -10.57 -5.69 4.57
C VAL A 99 -9.95 -5.34 3.22
N GLN A 100 -8.64 -5.50 3.11
CA GLN A 100 -7.90 -5.32 1.87
C GLN A 100 -7.30 -6.64 1.42
N VAL A 101 -7.27 -6.89 0.12
CA VAL A 101 -6.64 -8.06 -0.47
C VAL A 101 -5.77 -7.69 -1.66
N LEU A 102 -4.55 -8.26 -1.69
CA LEU A 102 -3.60 -8.04 -2.77
C LEU A 102 -3.96 -8.87 -4.00
N THR A 103 -3.81 -8.30 -5.19
CA THR A 103 -3.93 -9.00 -6.46
C THR A 103 -2.92 -8.48 -7.49
N GLN A 104 -2.26 -9.38 -8.20
CA GLN A 104 -1.36 -9.02 -9.29
C GLN A 104 -2.17 -8.77 -10.58
N ALA A 105 -1.71 -7.85 -11.44
CA ALA A 105 -2.33 -7.53 -12.72
C ALA A 105 -2.22 -8.70 -13.74
N ARG A 106 -2.86 -9.83 -13.42
CA ARG A 106 -3.00 -11.04 -14.24
C ARG A 106 -4.41 -11.58 -14.12
N GLU A 107 -5.04 -11.86 -15.24
CA GLU A 107 -6.47 -12.21 -15.30
C GLU A 107 -6.88 -13.33 -14.32
N HIS A 108 -6.16 -14.46 -14.31
CA HIS A 108 -6.50 -15.60 -13.44
C HIS A 108 -6.33 -15.29 -11.95
N ILE A 109 -5.34 -14.43 -11.59
CA ILE A 109 -5.10 -13.98 -10.22
C ILE A 109 -6.25 -13.06 -9.76
N ILE A 110 -6.63 -12.09 -10.59
CA ILE A 110 -7.72 -11.16 -10.30
C ILE A 110 -9.04 -11.93 -10.14
N LYS A 111 -9.35 -12.87 -11.03
CA LYS A 111 -10.57 -13.69 -10.93
C LYS A 111 -10.62 -14.48 -9.61
N ARG A 112 -9.52 -15.12 -9.23
CA ARG A 112 -9.43 -15.87 -7.96
C ARG A 112 -9.60 -14.96 -6.74
N THR A 113 -9.11 -13.71 -6.82
CA THR A 113 -9.30 -12.71 -5.76
C THR A 113 -10.78 -12.35 -5.61
N PHE A 114 -11.51 -12.10 -6.71
CA PHE A 114 -12.95 -11.81 -6.64
C PHE A 114 -13.80 -13.01 -6.14
N GLU A 115 -13.40 -14.24 -6.47
CA GLU A 115 -14.02 -15.43 -5.86
C GLU A 115 -13.87 -15.44 -4.33
N ALA A 116 -12.69 -15.05 -3.82
CA ALA A 116 -12.41 -15.03 -2.39
C ALA A 116 -13.19 -13.94 -1.63
N VAL A 117 -13.36 -12.76 -2.23
CA VAL A 117 -14.01 -11.61 -1.56
C VAL A 117 -15.53 -11.55 -1.77
N LYS A 118 -16.11 -12.46 -2.52
CA LYS A 118 -17.55 -12.50 -2.77
C LYS A 118 -18.34 -12.52 -1.46
N GLY A 119 -19.23 -11.54 -1.29
CA GLY A 119 -20.06 -11.37 -0.09
C GLY A 119 -19.35 -10.63 1.05
N ALA A 120 -18.17 -10.04 0.82
CA ALA A 120 -17.55 -9.16 1.81
C ALA A 120 -18.39 -7.88 1.98
N PRO A 121 -18.59 -7.39 3.21
CA PRO A 121 -19.34 -6.16 3.46
C PRO A 121 -18.69 -4.95 2.77
N HIS A 122 -17.39 -4.84 2.88
CA HIS A 122 -16.55 -3.87 2.19
C HIS A 122 -15.13 -4.43 2.02
N ALA A 123 -14.59 -4.36 0.80
CA ALA A 123 -13.23 -4.80 0.52
C ALA A 123 -12.49 -3.84 -0.41
N VAL A 124 -11.21 -3.58 -0.10
CA VAL A 124 -10.27 -2.96 -1.01
C VAL A 124 -9.61 -4.05 -1.85
N ILE A 125 -9.68 -3.90 -3.17
CA ILE A 125 -8.95 -4.77 -4.11
C ILE A 125 -7.69 -4.05 -4.54
N HIS A 126 -6.55 -4.48 -3.99
CA HIS A 126 -5.26 -3.86 -4.17
C HIS A 126 -4.54 -4.45 -5.38
N LEU A 127 -4.61 -3.78 -6.51
CA LEU A 127 -3.95 -4.14 -7.76
C LEU A 127 -2.52 -3.64 -7.79
N TYR A 128 -1.57 -4.48 -8.24
CA TYR A 128 -0.20 -4.03 -8.48
C TYR A 128 0.43 -4.64 -9.73
N ASN A 129 1.38 -3.93 -10.28
CA ASN A 129 2.40 -4.45 -11.19
C ASN A 129 3.68 -3.61 -11.05
N SER A 130 4.84 -4.24 -11.31
CA SER A 130 6.13 -3.56 -11.22
C SER A 130 6.35 -2.60 -12.37
N THR A 131 6.89 -1.42 -12.05
CA THR A 131 7.10 -0.31 -12.99
C THR A 131 8.57 0.10 -13.13
N SER A 132 9.47 -0.39 -12.26
CA SER A 132 10.87 0.02 -12.22
C SER A 132 11.66 -0.34 -13.49
N VAL A 133 12.73 0.43 -13.74
CA VAL A 133 13.67 0.19 -14.85
C VAL A 133 14.16 -1.26 -14.85
N ALA A 134 14.63 -1.75 -13.71
CA ALA A 134 15.18 -3.10 -13.59
C ALA A 134 14.13 -4.18 -13.94
N GLN A 135 12.88 -4.01 -13.48
CA GLN A 135 11.80 -4.95 -13.78
C GLN A 135 11.40 -4.90 -15.26
N ARG A 136 11.30 -3.70 -15.84
CA ARG A 136 10.99 -3.54 -17.26
C ARG A 136 12.03 -4.22 -18.15
N ASP A 137 13.31 -3.97 -17.87
CA ASP A 137 14.41 -4.41 -18.74
C ASP A 137 14.79 -5.87 -18.56
N GLN A 138 14.81 -6.36 -17.32
CA GLN A 138 15.37 -7.68 -17.00
C GLN A 138 14.31 -8.77 -16.84
N VAL A 139 13.15 -8.42 -16.26
CA VAL A 139 12.09 -9.39 -15.96
C VAL A 139 11.03 -9.44 -17.05
N PHE A 140 10.37 -8.32 -17.30
CA PHE A 140 9.29 -8.26 -18.29
C PHE A 140 9.79 -8.18 -19.72
N LYS A 141 10.95 -7.58 -19.93
CA LYS A 141 11.50 -7.24 -21.27
C LYS A 141 10.49 -6.45 -22.07
N LYS A 142 9.92 -5.40 -21.45
CA LYS A 142 8.84 -4.57 -21.97
C LYS A 142 9.19 -3.10 -21.81
N ASP A 143 8.76 -2.29 -22.77
CA ASP A 143 8.86 -0.84 -22.70
C ASP A 143 7.80 -0.23 -21.75
N LYS A 144 7.88 1.08 -21.54
CA LYS A 144 6.97 1.83 -20.64
C LYS A 144 5.51 1.69 -21.05
N GLU A 145 5.20 1.75 -22.34
CA GLU A 145 3.82 1.65 -22.84
C GLU A 145 3.23 0.26 -22.59
N GLN A 146 4.03 -0.78 -22.80
CA GLN A 146 3.61 -2.15 -22.54
C GLN A 146 3.37 -2.43 -21.05
N ILE A 147 4.19 -1.85 -20.17
CA ILE A 147 4.00 -1.97 -18.71
C ILE A 147 2.76 -1.17 -18.25
N LYS A 148 2.58 0.05 -18.75
CA LYS A 148 1.38 0.86 -18.49
C LYS A 148 0.11 0.13 -18.94
N LYS A 149 0.17 -0.54 -20.09
CA LYS A 149 -0.95 -1.36 -20.57
C LYS A 149 -1.32 -2.49 -19.61
N ILE A 150 -0.37 -3.14 -18.95
CA ILE A 150 -0.65 -4.17 -17.94
C ILE A 150 -1.49 -3.59 -16.79
N ALA A 151 -1.15 -2.39 -16.33
CA ALA A 151 -1.91 -1.70 -15.27
C ALA A 151 -3.33 -1.36 -15.74
N ILE A 152 -3.48 -0.81 -16.95
CA ILE A 152 -4.78 -0.47 -17.55
C ILE A 152 -5.66 -1.72 -17.69
N ASP A 153 -5.14 -2.79 -18.31
CA ASP A 153 -5.88 -4.03 -18.53
C ASP A 153 -6.34 -4.65 -17.18
N GLY A 154 -5.48 -4.58 -16.16
CA GLY A 154 -5.80 -4.99 -14.80
C GLY A 154 -6.92 -4.14 -14.17
N ALA A 155 -6.83 -2.83 -14.30
CA ALA A 155 -7.82 -1.89 -13.79
C ALA A 155 -9.21 -2.05 -14.46
N GLU A 156 -9.24 -2.26 -15.78
CA GLU A 156 -10.46 -2.56 -16.53
C GLU A 156 -11.11 -3.86 -16.07
N LEU A 157 -10.30 -4.90 -15.84
CA LEU A 157 -10.79 -6.18 -15.36
C LEU A 157 -11.34 -6.09 -13.94
N LEU A 158 -10.66 -5.35 -13.04
CA LEU A 158 -11.18 -5.09 -11.68
C LEU A 158 -12.58 -4.47 -11.74
N LYS A 159 -12.72 -3.40 -12.49
CA LYS A 159 -13.99 -2.69 -12.65
C LYS A 159 -15.10 -3.61 -13.16
N LYS A 160 -14.81 -4.39 -14.21
CA LYS A 160 -15.75 -5.34 -14.76
C LYS A 160 -16.18 -6.39 -13.73
N LEU A 161 -15.24 -7.00 -13.02
CA LEU A 161 -15.55 -8.05 -12.05
C LEU A 161 -16.26 -7.52 -10.81
N ALA A 162 -15.98 -6.29 -10.40
CA ALA A 162 -16.72 -5.65 -9.31
C ALA A 162 -18.20 -5.45 -9.66
N ASP A 163 -18.50 -5.08 -10.91
CA ASP A 163 -19.90 -4.97 -11.38
C ASP A 163 -20.63 -6.32 -11.45
N GLU A 164 -19.87 -7.42 -11.59
CA GLU A 164 -20.39 -8.79 -11.71
C GLU A 164 -20.43 -9.55 -10.37
N THR A 165 -19.82 -9.01 -9.31
CA THR A 165 -19.62 -9.70 -8.02
C THR A 165 -20.42 -9.00 -6.92
N GLU A 166 -21.12 -9.78 -6.10
CA GLU A 166 -21.80 -9.26 -4.90
C GLU A 166 -20.77 -8.77 -3.87
N GLY A 167 -20.92 -7.52 -3.44
CA GLY A 167 -20.03 -6.87 -2.46
C GLY A 167 -19.91 -5.38 -2.69
N ASN A 168 -19.22 -4.71 -1.79
CA ASN A 168 -18.87 -3.30 -1.91
C ASN A 168 -17.34 -3.19 -2.05
N PHE A 169 -16.87 -2.64 -3.17
CA PHE A 169 -15.45 -2.68 -3.53
C PHE A 169 -14.88 -1.27 -3.73
N THR A 170 -13.76 -1.01 -3.09
CA THR A 170 -12.87 0.11 -3.38
C THR A 170 -11.62 -0.43 -4.10
N PHE A 171 -11.05 0.35 -5.00
CA PHE A 171 -9.86 -0.07 -5.74
C PHE A 171 -8.62 0.67 -5.26
N GLU A 172 -7.54 -0.09 -5.11
CA GLU A 172 -6.21 0.42 -4.85
C GLU A 172 -5.25 0.01 -5.95
N TYR A 173 -4.33 0.90 -6.32
CA TYR A 173 -3.25 0.59 -7.25
C TYR A 173 -1.89 0.98 -6.69
N SER A 174 -0.93 0.05 -6.80
CA SER A 174 0.49 0.30 -6.50
C SER A 174 1.36 0.15 -7.75
N PRO A 175 2.11 1.20 -8.15
CA PRO A 175 3.24 1.05 -9.06
C PRO A 175 4.41 0.41 -8.30
N GLU A 176 4.42 -0.93 -8.21
CA GLU A 176 5.42 -1.67 -7.44
C GLU A 176 6.84 -1.31 -7.86
N SER A 177 7.77 -1.31 -6.90
CA SER A 177 9.15 -0.84 -7.10
C SER A 177 9.22 0.64 -7.52
N PHE A 178 8.32 1.49 -6.98
CA PHE A 178 8.33 2.94 -7.22
C PHE A 178 9.71 3.55 -6.95
N SER A 179 10.40 3.11 -5.91
CA SER A 179 11.75 3.61 -5.56
C SER A 179 12.81 3.44 -6.67
N GLY A 180 12.57 2.55 -7.64
CA GLY A 180 13.39 2.36 -8.84
C GLY A 180 12.70 2.77 -10.15
N THR A 181 11.63 3.55 -10.06
CA THR A 181 10.81 4.02 -11.19
C THR A 181 11.00 5.52 -11.38
N GLU A 182 11.03 6.01 -12.61
CA GLU A 182 11.00 7.44 -12.91
C GLU A 182 9.68 8.03 -12.39
N VAL A 183 9.76 9.13 -11.64
CA VAL A 183 8.61 9.65 -10.87
C VAL A 183 7.48 10.14 -11.79
N ASP A 184 7.83 10.79 -12.88
CA ASP A 184 6.88 11.23 -13.92
C ASP A 184 6.18 10.05 -14.59
N TYR A 185 6.91 8.97 -14.86
CA TYR A 185 6.35 7.76 -15.43
C TYR A 185 5.42 7.03 -14.43
N ALA A 186 5.79 6.98 -13.15
CA ALA A 186 4.91 6.43 -12.13
C ALA A 186 3.57 7.19 -12.06
N VAL A 187 3.62 8.53 -12.10
CA VAL A 187 2.42 9.38 -12.16
C VAL A 187 1.61 9.10 -13.44
N GLU A 188 2.27 8.96 -14.59
CA GLU A 188 1.61 8.63 -15.85
C GLU A 188 0.82 7.30 -15.74
N VAL A 189 1.43 6.26 -15.18
CA VAL A 189 0.78 4.96 -15.00
C VAL A 189 -0.40 5.06 -14.02
N CYS A 190 -0.21 5.74 -12.87
CA CYS A 190 -1.28 5.95 -11.89
C CYS A 190 -2.46 6.72 -12.51
N ASN A 191 -2.20 7.77 -13.27
CA ASN A 191 -3.23 8.55 -13.93
C ASN A 191 -3.99 7.73 -15.00
N ALA A 192 -3.29 6.86 -15.72
CA ALA A 192 -3.92 5.96 -16.68
C ALA A 192 -4.88 4.96 -16.01
N VAL A 193 -4.52 4.45 -14.82
CA VAL A 193 -5.40 3.61 -14.00
C VAL A 193 -6.59 4.41 -13.47
N LEU A 194 -6.35 5.61 -12.96
CA LEU A 194 -7.41 6.51 -12.47
C LEU A 194 -8.40 6.90 -13.57
N ASP A 195 -7.94 7.06 -14.81
CA ASP A 195 -8.82 7.33 -15.98
C ASP A 195 -9.74 6.16 -16.32
N VAL A 196 -9.37 4.93 -15.96
CA VAL A 196 -10.26 3.76 -16.05
C VAL A 196 -11.31 3.79 -14.94
N TRP A 197 -10.90 4.03 -13.71
CA TRP A 197 -11.77 3.95 -12.54
C TRP A 197 -12.65 5.19 -12.37
N LYS A 198 -12.15 6.39 -12.70
CA LYS A 198 -12.83 7.68 -12.58
C LYS A 198 -13.42 7.91 -11.19
N PRO A 199 -12.58 7.95 -10.15
CA PRO A 199 -13.05 8.03 -8.78
C PRO A 199 -13.88 9.30 -8.55
N GLN A 200 -14.87 9.18 -7.66
CA GLN A 200 -15.80 10.23 -7.26
C GLN A 200 -15.70 10.46 -5.74
N ALA A 201 -16.33 11.50 -5.24
CA ALA A 201 -16.29 11.85 -3.82
C ALA A 201 -16.87 10.75 -2.90
N ASP A 202 -17.86 10.03 -3.39
CA ASP A 202 -18.55 8.92 -2.70
C ASP A 202 -17.94 7.53 -3.02
N ASN A 203 -17.03 7.45 -3.98
CA ASN A 203 -16.30 6.23 -4.34
C ASN A 203 -14.86 6.58 -4.73
N LYS A 204 -14.06 6.84 -3.70
CA LYS A 204 -12.64 7.18 -3.86
C LYS A 204 -11.82 5.98 -4.29
N ALA A 205 -10.74 6.23 -5.04
CA ALA A 205 -9.69 5.24 -5.29
C ALA A 205 -8.49 5.50 -4.37
N ILE A 206 -7.67 4.47 -4.18
CA ILE A 206 -6.41 4.56 -3.44
C ILE A 206 -5.26 4.42 -4.44
N ILE A 207 -4.30 5.34 -4.40
CA ILE A 207 -2.99 5.20 -5.04
C ILE A 207 -1.97 5.01 -3.93
N ASN A 208 -1.30 3.87 -3.92
CA ASN A 208 -0.35 3.51 -2.89
C ASN A 208 1.08 3.54 -3.44
N ILE A 209 1.95 4.31 -2.82
CA ILE A 209 3.34 4.53 -3.25
C ILE A 209 4.29 3.74 -2.34
N PRO A 210 4.79 2.58 -2.80
CA PRO A 210 5.66 1.75 -1.97
C PRO A 210 7.13 2.13 -2.12
N THR A 211 7.86 2.23 -1.00
CA THR A 211 9.31 2.07 -1.04
C THR A 211 9.63 0.58 -0.98
N THR A 212 9.37 -0.16 -2.06
CA THR A 212 9.57 -1.61 -2.15
C THR A 212 10.97 -2.03 -1.69
N VAL A 213 11.98 -1.22 -1.99
CA VAL A 213 13.28 -1.19 -1.33
C VAL A 213 13.59 0.26 -0.98
N GLU A 214 13.88 0.54 0.28
CA GLU A 214 14.26 1.89 0.72
C GLU A 214 15.68 2.21 0.22
N ASN A 215 15.81 2.84 -0.94
CA ASN A 215 17.10 3.13 -1.59
C ASN A 215 17.46 4.62 -1.57
N ALA A 216 16.57 5.49 -1.14
CA ALA A 216 16.78 6.94 -1.04
C ALA A 216 16.71 7.42 0.41
N MET A 217 17.19 8.64 0.65
CA MET A 217 17.00 9.31 1.95
C MET A 217 15.54 9.79 2.09
N PRO A 218 15.00 9.88 3.31
CA PRO A 218 13.58 10.24 3.53
C PRO A 218 13.14 11.54 2.86
N HIS A 219 13.99 12.57 2.85
CA HIS A 219 13.67 13.85 2.19
C HIS A 219 13.59 13.74 0.66
N VAL A 220 14.31 12.80 0.05
CA VAL A 220 14.20 12.52 -1.39
C VAL A 220 12.83 11.93 -1.67
N PHE A 221 12.44 10.93 -0.88
CA PHE A 221 11.11 10.33 -1.00
C PHE A 221 9.98 11.34 -0.78
N ALA A 222 10.11 12.22 0.24
CA ALA A 222 9.14 13.29 0.46
C ALA A 222 8.99 14.21 -0.77
N SER A 223 10.10 14.55 -1.43
CA SER A 223 10.06 15.36 -2.66
C SER A 223 9.43 14.60 -3.84
N GLN A 224 9.70 13.29 -3.95
CA GLN A 224 9.04 12.43 -4.95
C GLN A 224 7.53 12.37 -4.71
N LEU A 225 7.12 12.19 -3.45
CA LEU A 225 5.72 12.10 -3.08
C LEU A 225 4.98 13.43 -3.26
N GLU A 226 5.61 14.56 -2.92
CA GLU A 226 5.03 15.88 -3.19
C GLU A 226 4.75 16.08 -4.67
N TYR A 227 5.66 15.62 -5.54
CA TYR A 227 5.44 15.63 -6.98
C TYR A 227 4.25 14.74 -7.37
N VAL A 228 4.18 13.51 -6.87
CA VAL A 228 3.02 12.61 -7.07
C VAL A 228 1.73 13.29 -6.61
N HIS A 229 1.69 13.81 -5.37
CA HIS A 229 0.54 14.52 -4.81
C HIS A 229 0.02 15.64 -5.71
N LYS A 230 0.91 16.42 -6.33
CA LYS A 230 0.56 17.56 -7.18
C LYS A 230 0.14 17.18 -8.59
N HIS A 231 0.53 16.01 -9.09
CA HIS A 231 0.32 15.61 -10.49
C HIS A 231 -0.65 14.43 -10.67
N LEU A 232 -1.18 13.85 -9.59
CA LEU A 232 -2.25 12.87 -9.68
C LEU A 232 -3.53 13.51 -10.21
N ALA A 233 -4.10 12.91 -11.25
CA ALA A 233 -5.44 13.20 -11.70
C ALA A 233 -6.47 12.86 -10.60
N TYR A 234 -7.60 13.54 -10.57
CA TYR A 234 -8.68 13.29 -9.59
C TYR A 234 -8.23 13.39 -8.13
N ARG A 235 -7.19 14.18 -7.81
CA ARG A 235 -6.53 14.16 -6.49
C ARG A 235 -7.49 14.29 -5.30
N GLU A 236 -8.55 15.06 -5.42
CA GLU A 236 -9.58 15.25 -4.38
C GLU A 236 -10.42 13.98 -4.12
N ASN A 237 -10.47 13.08 -5.10
CA ASN A 237 -11.16 11.79 -5.04
C ASN A 237 -10.19 10.60 -4.91
N VAL A 238 -8.92 10.88 -4.63
CA VAL A 238 -7.87 9.86 -4.44
C VAL A 238 -7.34 9.92 -3.01
N ILE A 239 -7.26 8.78 -2.35
CA ILE A 239 -6.52 8.59 -1.11
C ILE A 239 -5.08 8.25 -1.51
N LEU A 240 -4.14 9.15 -1.20
CA LEU A 240 -2.72 8.91 -1.43
C LEU A 240 -2.13 8.14 -0.26
N SER A 241 -1.79 6.89 -0.49
CA SER A 241 -1.27 5.95 0.49
C SER A 241 0.23 5.74 0.35
N LEU A 242 0.89 5.41 1.43
CA LEU A 242 2.30 5.03 1.46
C LEU A 242 2.49 3.65 2.07
N HIS A 243 3.44 2.90 1.50
CA HIS A 243 3.88 1.61 2.02
C HIS A 243 5.41 1.61 2.19
N PRO A 244 5.94 2.21 3.27
CA PRO A 244 7.38 2.28 3.48
C PRO A 244 7.95 0.97 4.04
N HIS A 245 9.02 0.45 3.38
CA HIS A 245 9.94 -0.51 3.99
C HIS A 245 11.05 0.20 4.75
N ASN A 246 11.87 -0.56 5.49
CA ASN A 246 12.83 -0.03 6.47
C ASN A 246 14.28 -0.47 6.18
N ASP A 247 14.64 -0.65 4.91
CA ASP A 247 15.97 -1.17 4.50
C ASP A 247 17.14 -0.31 4.98
N ARG A 248 16.91 1.00 5.14
CA ARG A 248 17.93 1.95 5.63
C ARG A 248 17.73 2.31 7.11
N GLY A 249 16.74 1.71 7.79
CA GLY A 249 16.35 2.10 9.14
C GLY A 249 15.63 3.45 9.22
N CYS A 250 15.03 3.91 8.13
CA CYS A 250 14.42 5.23 8.03
C CYS A 250 12.89 5.17 7.76
N GLY A 251 12.27 3.98 7.82
CA GLY A 251 10.85 3.79 7.47
C GLY A 251 9.90 4.74 8.19
N VAL A 252 10.10 4.97 9.50
CA VAL A 252 9.30 5.95 10.28
C VAL A 252 9.52 7.36 9.76
N ALA A 253 10.77 7.80 9.59
CA ALA A 253 11.06 9.14 9.06
C ALA A 253 10.53 9.33 7.64
N THR A 254 10.59 8.27 6.81
CA THR A 254 10.04 8.26 5.45
C THR A 254 8.52 8.45 5.49
N ALA A 255 7.81 7.79 6.41
CA ALA A 255 6.37 7.94 6.60
C ALA A 255 6.01 9.35 7.12
N GLU A 256 6.70 9.85 8.14
CA GLU A 256 6.45 11.19 8.70
C GLU A 256 6.60 12.28 7.63
N LEU A 257 7.72 12.29 6.91
CA LEU A 257 7.94 13.25 5.83
C LEU A 257 6.97 13.07 4.67
N GLY A 258 6.56 11.83 4.39
CA GLY A 258 5.55 11.51 3.39
C GLY A 258 4.17 12.08 3.74
N ILE A 259 3.74 12.01 5.00
CA ILE A 259 2.49 12.65 5.46
C ILE A 259 2.58 14.17 5.30
N LEU A 260 3.70 14.78 5.68
CA LEU A 260 3.91 16.21 5.45
C LEU A 260 3.88 16.57 3.96
N ALA A 261 4.34 15.68 3.09
CA ALA A 261 4.35 15.84 1.62
C ALA A 261 2.99 15.59 0.95
N GLY A 262 1.96 15.18 1.70
CA GLY A 262 0.58 15.10 1.22
C GLY A 262 -0.03 13.70 1.18
N ALA A 263 0.57 12.71 1.84
CA ALA A 263 -0.08 11.42 2.02
C ALA A 263 -1.27 11.52 2.98
N ASP A 264 -2.30 10.74 2.69
CA ASP A 264 -3.54 10.63 3.47
C ASP A 264 -3.57 9.35 4.32
N ARG A 265 -2.80 8.32 3.91
CA ARG A 265 -2.89 6.96 4.43
C ARG A 265 -1.51 6.31 4.55
N ILE A 266 -1.33 5.46 5.54
CA ILE A 266 -0.10 4.67 5.76
C ILE A 266 -0.44 3.19 5.88
N GLU A 267 0.27 2.37 5.11
CA GLU A 267 0.36 0.92 5.31
C GLU A 267 1.62 0.60 6.10
N GLY A 268 1.48 -0.25 7.11
CA GLY A 268 2.61 -0.68 7.92
C GLY A 268 2.25 -1.85 8.83
N THR A 269 3.16 -2.22 9.71
CA THR A 269 2.97 -3.34 10.63
C THR A 269 3.23 -2.93 12.08
N LEU A 270 2.66 -3.68 13.00
CA LEU A 270 3.00 -3.56 14.40
C LEU A 270 4.49 -3.92 14.59
N PHE A 271 5.24 -3.05 15.28
CA PHE A 271 6.70 -3.17 15.50
C PHE A 271 7.55 -3.26 14.22
N GLY A 272 7.00 -2.92 13.05
CA GLY A 272 7.74 -2.91 11.80
C GLY A 272 8.07 -4.31 11.25
N ASN A 273 7.34 -5.35 11.64
CA ASN A 273 7.58 -6.69 11.11
C ASN A 273 7.41 -6.73 9.58
N GLY A 274 8.29 -7.43 8.88
CA GLY A 274 8.22 -7.52 7.41
C GLY A 274 9.48 -8.09 6.78
N GLU A 275 9.50 -8.11 5.46
CA GLU A 275 10.65 -8.61 4.69
C GLU A 275 11.92 -7.82 4.97
N ARG A 276 13.06 -8.49 4.93
CA ARG A 276 14.42 -7.95 5.13
C ARG A 276 14.53 -7.27 6.51
N THR A 277 14.53 -5.95 6.56
CA THR A 277 14.58 -5.14 7.79
C THR A 277 13.22 -4.68 8.29
N GLY A 278 12.14 -5.04 7.57
CA GLY A 278 10.77 -4.79 7.96
C GLY A 278 10.05 -3.68 7.20
N ASN A 279 8.82 -3.44 7.61
CA ASN A 279 7.95 -2.34 7.21
C ASN A 279 8.14 -1.11 8.11
N VAL A 280 7.42 -0.02 7.84
CA VAL A 280 7.29 1.06 8.81
C VAL A 280 6.62 0.54 10.09
N ASP A 281 7.20 0.90 11.22
CA ASP A 281 6.67 0.58 12.55
C ASP A 281 5.53 1.57 12.90
N ILE A 282 4.28 1.09 12.80
CA ILE A 282 3.08 1.89 13.10
C ILE A 282 3.04 2.33 14.56
N ILE A 283 3.53 1.50 15.49
CA ILE A 283 3.53 1.88 16.92
C ILE A 283 4.45 3.07 17.14
N THR A 284 5.67 3.01 16.63
CA THR A 284 6.62 4.12 16.75
C THR A 284 6.04 5.38 16.08
N LEU A 285 5.48 5.27 14.88
CA LEU A 285 4.89 6.40 14.16
C LEU A 285 3.69 7.00 14.93
N GLY A 286 2.79 6.16 15.44
CA GLY A 286 1.65 6.60 16.27
C GLY A 286 2.08 7.24 17.59
N MET A 287 3.09 6.68 18.27
CA MET A 287 3.62 7.25 19.50
C MET A 287 4.38 8.56 19.29
N ASN A 288 5.02 8.75 18.15
CA ASN A 288 5.61 10.04 17.76
C ASN A 288 4.53 11.12 17.65
N MET A 289 3.39 10.81 17.00
CA MET A 289 2.23 11.73 16.95
C MET A 289 1.68 12.01 18.35
N PHE A 290 1.48 10.98 19.17
CA PHE A 290 1.00 11.10 20.53
C PHE A 290 1.90 12.04 21.37
N SER A 291 3.21 11.94 21.22
CA SER A 291 4.17 12.80 21.92
C SER A 291 4.09 14.27 21.52
N HIS A 292 3.48 14.57 20.38
CA HIS A 292 3.18 15.93 19.90
C HIS A 292 1.73 16.36 20.17
N GLY A 293 0.97 15.60 20.96
CA GLY A 293 -0.40 15.93 21.32
C GLY A 293 -1.45 15.57 20.26
N VAL A 294 -1.09 14.73 19.30
CA VAL A 294 -2.00 14.24 18.27
C VAL A 294 -2.44 12.81 18.61
N ASP A 295 -3.75 12.61 18.76
CA ASP A 295 -4.35 11.30 19.02
C ASP A 295 -4.20 10.40 17.77
N PRO A 296 -3.41 9.31 17.82
CA PRO A 296 -3.21 8.43 16.67
C PRO A 296 -4.45 7.62 16.28
N LYS A 297 -5.52 7.62 17.10
CA LYS A 297 -6.73 6.80 16.92
C LYS A 297 -6.49 5.30 16.96
N LEU A 298 -5.35 4.87 17.47
CA LEU A 298 -4.98 3.48 17.73
C LEU A 298 -4.69 3.34 19.24
N ASP A 299 -5.17 2.26 19.84
CA ASP A 299 -4.98 2.00 21.28
C ASP A 299 -3.79 1.06 21.50
N PHE A 300 -2.70 1.63 21.95
CA PHE A 300 -1.48 0.92 22.32
C PHE A 300 -1.31 0.82 23.85
N SER A 301 -2.36 1.08 24.63
CA SER A 301 -2.26 1.12 26.11
C SER A 301 -2.10 -0.25 26.76
N ASN A 302 -2.39 -1.33 26.03
CA ASN A 302 -2.32 -2.71 26.53
C ASN A 302 -1.75 -3.64 25.46
N MET A 303 -0.44 -3.53 25.26
CA MET A 303 0.33 -4.38 24.35
C MET A 303 1.31 -5.26 25.10
#